data_2fa84b23772fdf8ab02a95c9a28e734d
#
_entry.id   2fa84b23772fdf8ab02a95c9a28e734d
#
_cell.length_a   1.000
_cell.length_b   1.000
_cell.length_c   1.000
_cell.angle_alpha   90.00
_cell.angle_beta   90.00
_cell.angle_gamma   90.00
#
_symmetry.space_group_name_H-M   'P 1'
#
loop_
_entity.id
_entity.type
_entity.pdbx_description
1 polymer ?
#
loop_
_entity_poly.entity_id
_entity_poly.type
_entity_poly.pdbx_seq_one_letter_code
_entity_poly.pdbx_strand_id
1 'polypeptide(L)'
;GIVAGGGIALYNASQKVMSIFAKTKNKERKSAAFIMAKSLRAPLIQILENASYSIDDFETKLDKVRRQGYGLDVRKLRFGNMFDLGIIDPLKVTKNAVSNATSVAITILTTNCVVSNKRA
;
A
#
# COMPACT_ATOMS: atom_id res chain seq x y z
N GLY A 1 1.87 -19.06 -2.27
CA GLY A 1 1.70 -18.18 -3.40
C GLY A 1 2.69 -17.01 -3.41
N ILE A 2 2.79 -16.39 -4.55
CA ILE A 2 3.62 -15.21 -4.78
C ILE A 2 2.76 -14.05 -5.27
N VAL A 3 3.23 -12.84 -5.03
CA VAL A 3 2.62 -11.60 -5.50
C VAL A 3 3.68 -10.72 -6.16
N ALA A 4 3.26 -9.73 -6.93
CA ALA A 4 4.16 -8.73 -7.48
C ALA A 4 4.88 -7.99 -6.33
N GLY A 5 6.20 -7.91 -6.42
CA GLY A 5 7.04 -7.22 -5.45
C GLY A 5 7.13 -5.71 -5.71
N GLY A 6 8.12 -5.08 -5.09
CA GLY A 6 8.36 -3.64 -5.27
C GLY A 6 7.24 -2.75 -4.75
N GLY A 7 6.44 -3.20 -3.79
CA GLY A 7 5.30 -2.47 -3.24
C GLY A 7 4.03 -2.52 -4.08
N ILE A 8 4.03 -3.22 -5.21
CA ILE A 8 2.92 -3.25 -6.16
C ILE A 8 1.70 -3.99 -5.61
N ALA A 9 1.90 -5.11 -4.91
CA ALA A 9 0.78 -5.86 -4.34
C ALA A 9 -0.03 -5.01 -3.35
N LEU A 10 0.65 -4.30 -2.46
CA LEU A 10 -0.01 -3.40 -1.49
C LEU A 10 -0.62 -2.17 -2.17
N TYR A 11 0.01 -1.62 -3.19
CA TYR A 11 -0.54 -0.54 -3.99
C TYR A 11 -1.87 -0.96 -4.67
N ASN A 12 -1.90 -2.14 -5.29
CA ASN A 12 -3.12 -2.68 -5.90
C ASN A 12 -4.20 -2.93 -4.84
N ALA A 13 -3.82 -3.42 -3.65
CA ALA A 13 -4.74 -3.58 -2.53
C ALA A 13 -5.31 -2.23 -2.07
N SER A 14 -4.53 -1.16 -2.08
CA SER A 14 -5.00 0.18 -1.72
C SER A 14 -6.13 0.66 -2.65
N GLN A 15 -5.97 0.45 -3.94
CA GLN A 15 -6.99 0.79 -4.92
C GLN A 15 -8.27 -0.03 -4.72
N LYS A 16 -8.12 -1.31 -4.39
CA LYS A 16 -9.26 -2.18 -4.08
C LYS A 16 -10.01 -1.72 -2.83
N VAL A 17 -9.30 -1.36 -1.77
CA VAL A 17 -9.89 -0.80 -0.55
C VAL A 17 -10.70 0.45 -0.87
N MET A 18 -10.14 1.38 -1.64
CA MET A 18 -10.84 2.60 -2.03
C MET A 18 -12.09 2.30 -2.84
N SER A 19 -12.04 1.36 -3.79
CA SER A 19 -13.19 1.00 -4.62
C SER A 19 -14.33 0.36 -3.82
N ILE A 20 -14.00 -0.48 -2.84
CA ILE A 20 -15.00 -1.14 -1.98
C ILE A 20 -15.71 -0.12 -1.08
N PHE A 21 -14.96 0.79 -0.48
CA PHE A 21 -15.49 1.75 0.49
C PHE A 21 -15.95 3.09 -0.10
N ALA A 22 -15.72 3.33 -1.40
CA ALA A 22 -16.20 4.55 -2.07
C ALA A 22 -17.73 4.69 -2.02
N LYS A 23 -18.43 3.57 -2.00
CA LYS A 23 -19.91 3.52 -1.97
C LYS A 23 -20.50 3.52 -0.56
N THR A 24 -19.69 3.47 0.46
CA THR A 24 -20.17 3.42 1.85
C THR A 24 -20.69 4.80 2.27
N LYS A 25 -21.82 4.84 2.97
CA LYS A 25 -22.41 6.08 3.51
C LYS A 25 -21.87 6.45 4.90
N ASN A 26 -21.22 5.52 5.57
CA ASN A 26 -20.65 5.73 6.89
C ASN A 26 -19.35 6.53 6.78
N LYS A 27 -19.33 7.75 7.33
CA LYS A 27 -18.18 8.66 7.26
C LYS A 27 -16.95 8.11 7.97
N GLU A 28 -17.13 7.44 9.10
CA GLU A 28 -16.03 6.86 9.87
C GLU A 28 -15.36 5.72 9.10
N ARG A 29 -16.15 4.86 8.47
CA ARG A 29 -15.64 3.79 7.61
C ARG A 29 -14.91 4.34 6.37
N LYS A 30 -15.44 5.40 5.76
CA LYS A 30 -14.76 6.10 4.67
C LYS A 30 -13.40 6.62 5.08
N SER A 31 -13.33 7.30 6.24
CA SER A 31 -12.09 7.82 6.77
C SER A 31 -11.09 6.72 7.09
N ALA A 32 -11.53 5.63 7.70
CA ALA A 32 -10.70 4.47 7.99
C ALA A 32 -10.15 3.83 6.70
N ALA A 33 -10.99 3.67 5.69
CA ALA A 33 -10.58 3.13 4.38
C ALA A 33 -9.55 4.04 3.69
N PHE A 34 -9.73 5.34 3.77
CA PHE A 34 -8.77 6.31 3.22
C PHE A 34 -7.41 6.21 3.91
N ILE A 35 -7.38 6.13 5.24
CA ILE A 35 -6.15 5.96 6.02
C ILE A 35 -5.48 4.64 5.66
N MET A 36 -6.23 3.54 5.58
CA MET A 36 -5.70 2.23 5.20
C MET A 36 -5.12 2.26 3.78
N ALA A 37 -5.84 2.82 2.82
CA ALA A 37 -5.38 2.91 1.44
C ALA A 37 -4.09 3.73 1.32
N LYS A 38 -4.02 4.86 2.03
CA LYS A 38 -2.81 5.70 2.08
C LYS A 38 -1.62 4.94 2.68
N SER A 39 -1.86 4.19 3.75
CA SER A 39 -0.84 3.37 4.41
C SER A 39 -0.33 2.24 3.50
N LEU A 40 -1.22 1.59 2.76
CA LEU A 40 -0.85 0.53 1.81
C LEU A 40 -0.01 1.04 0.62
N ARG A 41 -0.14 2.31 0.28
CA ARG A 41 0.67 2.93 -0.78
C ARG A 41 2.07 3.35 -0.31
N ALA A 42 2.25 3.52 0.98
CA ALA A 42 3.49 4.06 1.55
C ALA A 42 4.76 3.27 1.17
N PRO A 43 4.78 1.92 1.17
CA PRO A 43 5.98 1.18 0.76
C PRO A 43 6.41 1.47 -0.68
N LEU A 44 5.48 1.53 -1.63
CA LEU A 44 5.79 1.87 -3.02
C LEU A 44 6.33 3.30 -3.12
N ILE A 45 5.67 4.25 -2.47
CA ILE A 45 6.09 5.65 -2.48
C ILE A 45 7.52 5.77 -1.96
N GLN A 46 7.84 5.10 -0.86
CA GLN A 46 9.19 5.13 -0.29
C GLN A 46 10.24 4.53 -1.23
N ILE A 47 9.91 3.43 -1.91
CA ILE A 47 10.81 2.83 -2.92
C ILE A 47 11.07 3.80 -4.06
N LEU A 48 10.03 4.48 -4.57
CA LEU A 48 10.17 5.45 -5.66
C LEU A 48 10.97 6.68 -5.21
N GLU A 49 10.68 7.22 -4.03
CA GLU A 49 11.43 8.34 -3.46
C GLU A 49 12.92 8.01 -3.30
N ASN A 50 13.24 6.84 -2.78
CA ASN A 50 14.62 6.37 -2.64
C ASN A 50 15.35 6.27 -3.99
N ALA A 51 14.61 6.02 -5.06
CA ALA A 51 15.13 5.98 -6.43
C ALA A 51 15.06 7.34 -7.15
N SER A 52 14.65 8.39 -6.46
CA SER A 52 14.40 9.73 -7.03
C SER A 52 13.43 9.70 -8.22
N TYR A 53 12.41 8.85 -8.14
CA TYR A 53 11.41 8.67 -9.18
C TYR A 53 10.06 9.23 -8.72
N SER A 54 9.39 10.00 -9.59
CA SER A 54 8.11 10.63 -9.28
C SER A 54 6.98 9.62 -9.22
N ILE A 55 6.16 9.69 -8.17
CA ILE A 55 4.94 8.88 -8.07
C ILE A 55 3.94 9.24 -9.18
N ASP A 56 3.85 10.49 -9.55
CA ASP A 56 2.94 10.95 -10.62
C ASP A 56 3.35 10.36 -11.98
N ASP A 57 4.64 10.33 -12.28
CA ASP A 57 5.15 9.68 -13.49
C ASP A 57 4.89 8.18 -13.49
N PHE A 58 5.06 7.54 -12.33
CA PHE A 58 4.74 6.13 -12.14
C PHE A 58 3.27 5.84 -12.41
N GLU A 59 2.38 6.59 -11.77
CA GLU A 59 0.92 6.42 -11.93
C GLU A 59 0.48 6.68 -13.37
N THR A 60 1.05 7.68 -14.02
CA THR A 60 0.78 7.97 -15.44
C THR A 60 1.15 6.79 -16.34
N LYS A 61 2.28 6.14 -16.09
CA LYS A 61 2.69 4.94 -16.84
C LYS A 61 1.79 3.75 -16.53
N LEU A 62 1.42 3.57 -15.26
CA LEU A 62 0.55 2.48 -14.83
C LEU A 62 -0.83 2.59 -15.46
N ASP A 63 -1.40 3.78 -15.52
CA ASP A 63 -2.70 4.06 -16.14
C ASP A 63 -2.74 3.73 -17.63
N LYS A 64 -1.63 3.95 -18.34
CA LYS A 64 -1.52 3.59 -19.76
C LYS A 64 -1.57 2.10 -20.00
N VAL A 65 -0.99 1.32 -19.09
CA VAL A 65 -0.93 -0.15 -19.23
C VAL A 65 -2.24 -0.81 -18.81
N ARG A 66 -2.91 -0.29 -17.79
CA ARG A 66 -4.18 -0.81 -17.23
C ARG A 66 -4.15 -2.32 -16.94
N ARG A 67 -3.00 -2.84 -16.50
CA ARG A 67 -2.82 -4.26 -16.16
C ARG A 67 -2.27 -4.39 -14.75
N GLN A 68 -2.81 -5.36 -14.01
CA GLN A 68 -2.28 -5.70 -12.69
C GLN A 68 -0.88 -6.32 -12.81
N GLY A 69 -0.08 -6.17 -11.76
CA GLY A 69 1.25 -6.75 -11.71
C GLY A 69 2.35 -5.93 -12.38
N TYR A 70 2.00 -4.82 -13.02
CA TYR A 70 2.99 -3.91 -13.60
C TYR A 70 3.55 -2.94 -12.56
N GLY A 71 4.82 -2.65 -12.67
CA GLY A 71 5.53 -1.76 -11.76
C GLY A 71 6.89 -1.33 -12.30
N LEU A 72 7.70 -0.72 -11.46
CA LEU A 72 9.02 -0.22 -11.81
C LEU A 72 10.13 -1.05 -11.15
N ASP A 73 11.04 -1.57 -11.96
CA ASP A 73 12.34 -2.02 -11.46
C ASP A 73 13.21 -0.78 -11.24
N VAL A 74 13.33 -0.36 -10.00
CA VAL A 74 14.07 0.86 -9.64
C VAL A 74 15.57 0.75 -9.85
N ARG A 75 16.11 -0.47 -9.91
CA ARG A 75 17.54 -0.69 -10.18
C ARG A 75 17.89 -0.37 -11.62
N LYS A 76 17.02 -0.80 -12.54
CA LYS A 76 17.24 -0.66 -14.00
C LYS A 76 16.39 0.45 -14.61
N LEU A 77 15.53 1.09 -13.81
CA LEU A 77 14.52 2.05 -14.25
C LEU A 77 13.65 1.51 -15.40
N ARG A 78 13.28 0.22 -15.30
CA ARG A 78 12.43 -0.47 -16.27
C ARG A 78 11.03 -0.64 -15.72
N PHE A 79 10.06 -0.14 -16.45
CA PHE A 79 8.64 -0.37 -16.18
C PHE A 79 8.18 -1.63 -16.92
N GLY A 80 7.53 -2.56 -16.24
CA GLY A 80 7.07 -3.80 -16.83
C GLY A 80 6.29 -4.68 -15.86
N ASN A 81 5.96 -5.88 -16.32
CA ASN A 81 5.34 -6.89 -15.46
C ASN A 81 6.35 -7.38 -14.42
N MET A 82 6.03 -7.22 -13.15
CA MET A 82 6.95 -7.55 -12.05
C MET A 82 7.29 -9.03 -11.99
N PHE A 83 6.35 -9.92 -12.37
CA PHE A 83 6.62 -11.36 -12.45
C PHE A 83 7.66 -11.66 -13.52
N ASP A 84 7.56 -11.05 -14.69
CA ASP A 84 8.52 -11.21 -15.79
C ASP A 84 9.89 -10.62 -15.42
N LEU A 85 9.91 -9.55 -14.65
CA LEU A 85 11.14 -8.92 -14.16
C LEU A 85 11.77 -9.68 -12.98
N GLY A 86 11.10 -10.71 -12.45
CA GLY A 86 11.58 -11.47 -11.30
C GLY A 86 11.47 -10.74 -9.97
N ILE A 87 10.68 -9.65 -9.90
CA ILE A 87 10.46 -8.88 -8.69
C ILE A 87 9.17 -9.38 -8.05
N ILE A 88 9.31 -10.34 -7.16
CA ILE A 88 8.21 -11.05 -6.52
C ILE A 88 8.41 -11.13 -5.01
N ASP A 89 7.30 -11.20 -4.29
CA ASP A 89 7.26 -11.40 -2.84
C ASP A 89 6.41 -12.61 -2.48
N PRO A 90 6.74 -13.34 -1.40
CA PRO A 90 5.85 -14.38 -0.87
C PRO A 90 4.56 -13.72 -0.35
N LEU A 91 3.42 -14.24 -0.78
CA LEU A 91 2.10 -13.74 -0.35
C LEU A 91 1.96 -13.75 1.17
N LYS A 92 2.40 -14.82 1.83
CA LYS A 92 2.31 -14.96 3.29
C LYS A 92 3.06 -13.85 4.03
N VAL A 93 4.25 -13.49 3.55
CA VAL A 93 5.07 -12.39 4.13
C VAL A 93 4.35 -11.06 3.99
N THR A 94 3.83 -10.76 2.80
CA THR A 94 3.09 -9.52 2.53
C THR A 94 1.82 -9.42 3.38
N LYS A 95 1.05 -10.49 3.50
CA LYS A 95 -0.14 -10.54 4.35
C LYS A 95 0.19 -10.35 5.83
N ASN A 96 1.22 -11.04 6.32
CA ASN A 96 1.66 -10.92 7.71
C ASN A 96 2.18 -9.53 8.03
N ALA A 97 2.86 -8.88 7.12
CA ALA A 97 3.34 -7.51 7.30
C ALA A 97 2.17 -6.55 7.56
N VAL A 98 1.10 -6.63 6.76
CA VAL A 98 -0.10 -5.80 6.94
C VAL A 98 -0.80 -6.13 8.26
N SER A 99 -1.00 -7.41 8.56
CA SER A 99 -1.66 -7.86 9.79
C SER A 99 -0.90 -7.41 11.04
N ASN A 100 0.42 -7.58 11.06
CA ASN A 100 1.25 -7.19 12.19
C ASN A 100 1.31 -5.65 12.35
N ALA A 101 1.45 -4.91 11.27
CA ALA A 101 1.44 -3.44 11.30
C ALA A 101 0.10 -2.90 11.83
N THR A 102 -1.01 -3.48 11.41
CA THR A 102 -2.34 -3.12 11.89
C THR A 102 -2.50 -3.39 13.38
N SER A 103 -2.05 -4.54 13.87
CA SER A 103 -2.10 -4.90 15.30
C SER A 103 -1.28 -3.92 16.15
N VAL A 104 -0.08 -3.56 15.71
CA VAL A 104 0.78 -2.58 16.40
C VAL A 104 0.12 -1.21 16.41
N ALA A 105 -0.44 -0.75 15.29
CA ALA A 105 -1.13 0.54 15.20
C ALA A 105 -2.32 0.61 16.15
N ILE A 106 -3.14 -0.44 16.22
CA ILE A 106 -4.27 -0.53 17.16
C ILE A 106 -3.79 -0.45 18.61
N THR A 107 -2.74 -1.18 18.94
CA THR A 107 -2.14 -1.16 20.29
C THR A 107 -1.67 0.25 20.68
N ILE A 108 -0.96 0.94 19.80
CA ILE A 108 -0.48 2.29 20.02
C ILE A 108 -1.64 3.27 20.23
N LEU A 109 -2.66 3.22 19.36
CA LEU A 109 -3.83 4.09 19.46
C LEU A 109 -4.61 3.87 20.77
N THR A 110 -4.78 2.61 21.17
CA THR A 110 -5.46 2.26 22.43
C THR A 110 -4.67 2.75 23.65
N THR A 111 -3.36 2.60 23.64
CA THR A 111 -2.47 3.08 24.71
C THR A 111 -2.53 4.60 24.83
N ASN A 112 -2.49 5.33 23.72
CA ASN A 112 -2.61 6.79 23.72
C ASN A 112 -3.95 7.25 24.27
N CYS A 113 -5.04 6.60 23.92
CA CYS A 113 -6.38 6.90 24.47
C CYS A 113 -6.42 6.71 26.00
N VAL A 114 -5.84 5.64 26.53
CA VAL A 114 -5.78 5.37 27.96
C VAL A 114 -4.97 6.46 28.71
N VAL A 115 -3.83 6.85 28.18
CA VAL A 115 -3.01 7.93 28.76
C VAL A 115 -3.74 9.27 28.74
N SER A 116 -4.39 9.61 27.64
CA SER A 116 -5.22 10.83 27.54
C SER A 116 -6.33 10.86 28.58
N ASN A 117 -7.03 9.77 28.80
CA ASN A 117 -8.10 9.68 29.81
C ASN A 117 -7.56 9.84 31.23
N LYS A 118 -6.37 9.38 31.54
CA LYS A 118 -5.74 9.59 32.85
C LYS A 118 -5.32 11.04 33.11
N ARG A 119 -5.05 11.80 32.09
CA ARG A 119 -4.64 13.21 32.20
C ARG A 119 -5.84 14.17 32.27
N ALA A 120 -6.95 13.70 31.83
CA ALA A 120 -8.20 14.48 31.89
C ALA A 120 -8.84 14.39 33.26
#